data_a3306ca9082ce5bcad2849e7226283fc
#
_entry.id   a3306ca9082ce5bcad2849e7226283fc
#
_cell.length_a   1.000
_cell.length_b   1.000
_cell.length_c   1.000
_cell.angle_alpha   90.00
_cell.angle_beta   90.00
_cell.angle_gamma   90.00
#
_symmetry.space_group_name_H-M   'P 1'
#
loop_
_entity.id
_entity.type
_entity.pdbx_description
1 polymer ?
#
loop_
_entity_poly.entity_id
_entity_poly.type
_entity_poly.pdbx_seq_one_letter_code
_entity_poly.pdbx_strand_id
1 'polypeptide(L)'
;MRADVQYAEPCMTESATAAPTVAGMLRGYSIEVNPGQSKVLDAAVDRLDPGTEVFLTWIPGSNPMDAVKPAAKLRGAGLIPVPHVGARHLESAIQLEQFAARLTGEAGVDRILVIGGDRASPAGPYDSSLAVMQTGVFQKLGITRMAVAGFPEGNPKISESILDEALAAKLKFAREADLQLSIVTQFCFKAEPILAWLQRIRKQGIDIPVRVGLAGPAGLITLARYAVRCGIGNSLQVLTEHPSFAKLLTEKGPEPIIRELAASLRSENAVTLSGIAGLHFYVFGGFSKTVDWIDGERNSGTHT
;
A
#
# COMPACT_ATOMS: atom_id res chain seq x y z
N MET A 1 -14.39 31.74 9.34
CA MET A 1 -15.41 30.69 9.42
C MET A 1 -14.86 29.53 8.61
N ARG A 2 -14.18 28.58 9.26
CA ARG A 2 -13.69 27.34 8.61
C ARG A 2 -14.82 26.32 8.75
N ALA A 3 -15.34 25.85 7.65
CA ALA A 3 -16.29 24.75 7.65
C ALA A 3 -15.53 23.46 8.03
N ASP A 4 -15.88 22.89 9.17
CA ASP A 4 -15.45 21.56 9.58
C ASP A 4 -16.07 20.53 8.63
N VAL A 5 -15.31 20.16 7.61
CA VAL A 5 -15.64 18.99 6.81
C VAL A 5 -15.22 17.77 7.62
N GLN A 6 -16.14 17.25 8.40
CA GLN A 6 -16.02 15.92 8.99
C GLN A 6 -15.97 14.89 7.85
N TYR A 7 -14.76 14.48 7.47
CA TYR A 7 -14.60 13.30 6.64
C TYR A 7 -14.91 12.08 7.52
N ALA A 8 -16.07 11.48 7.28
CA ALA A 8 -16.41 10.21 7.86
C ALA A 8 -15.30 9.21 7.52
N GLU A 9 -14.63 8.66 8.55
CA GLU A 9 -13.85 7.45 8.39
C GLU A 9 -14.75 6.40 7.75
N PRO A 10 -14.27 5.55 6.83
CA PRO A 10 -15.02 4.36 6.48
C PRO A 10 -15.06 3.47 7.72
N CYS A 11 -16.05 3.74 8.56
CA CYS A 11 -16.37 2.93 9.72
C CYS A 11 -16.82 1.56 9.20
N MET A 12 -16.00 0.55 9.39
CA MET A 12 -16.40 -0.85 9.28
C MET A 12 -17.31 -1.20 10.47
N THR A 13 -18.39 -0.42 10.66
CA THR A 13 -19.48 -0.74 11.55
C THR A 13 -20.72 -1.03 10.72
N GLU A 14 -20.71 -2.17 10.02
CA GLU A 14 -21.94 -2.85 9.63
C GLU A 14 -21.77 -4.34 9.82
N SER A 15 -22.55 -4.83 10.78
CA SER A 15 -22.97 -6.22 10.98
C SER A 15 -21.86 -7.29 11.02
N ALA A 16 -21.45 -7.63 12.23
CA ALA A 16 -20.51 -8.73 12.56
C ALA A 16 -21.06 -10.15 12.22
N THR A 17 -21.95 -10.31 11.23
CA THR A 17 -22.60 -11.59 10.94
C THR A 17 -22.44 -12.11 9.52
N ALA A 18 -21.96 -11.33 8.56
CA ALA A 18 -21.69 -11.82 7.21
C ALA A 18 -20.20 -12.09 7.01
N ALA A 19 -19.86 -13.31 6.65
CA ALA A 19 -18.49 -13.69 6.33
C ALA A 19 -17.94 -12.85 5.17
N PRO A 20 -16.65 -12.38 5.20
CA PRO A 20 -16.10 -11.56 4.15
C PRO A 20 -16.13 -12.30 2.81
N THR A 21 -16.70 -11.64 1.80
CA THR A 21 -16.71 -12.10 0.41
C THR A 21 -15.60 -11.42 -0.38
N VAL A 22 -15.29 -11.90 -1.59
CA VAL A 22 -14.35 -11.21 -2.50
C VAL A 22 -14.79 -9.76 -2.72
N ALA A 23 -16.05 -9.54 -3.06
CA ALA A 23 -16.61 -8.19 -3.25
C ALA A 23 -16.52 -7.34 -1.97
N GLY A 24 -16.72 -7.94 -0.79
CA GLY A 24 -16.58 -7.27 0.50
C GLY A 24 -15.15 -6.82 0.76
N MET A 25 -14.16 -7.66 0.46
CA MET A 25 -12.74 -7.33 0.61
C MET A 25 -12.26 -6.25 -0.38
N LEU A 26 -12.93 -6.11 -1.52
CA LEU A 26 -12.65 -5.08 -2.51
C LEU A 26 -13.24 -3.71 -2.14
N ARG A 27 -14.03 -3.60 -1.07
CA ARG A 27 -14.48 -2.29 -0.58
C ARG A 27 -13.33 -1.53 0.05
N GLY A 28 -13.24 -0.23 -0.26
CA GLY A 28 -12.19 0.63 0.32
C GLY A 28 -10.76 0.21 -0.05
N TYR A 29 -10.60 -0.43 -1.21
CA TYR A 29 -9.26 -0.74 -1.72
C TYR A 29 -8.45 0.54 -1.96
N SER A 30 -7.14 0.41 -2.01
CA SER A 30 -6.21 1.43 -2.46
C SER A 30 -5.46 0.96 -3.71
N ILE A 31 -4.97 1.90 -4.49
CA ILE A 31 -4.30 1.61 -5.76
C ILE A 31 -3.06 2.46 -5.92
N GLU A 32 -2.05 1.93 -6.60
CA GLU A 32 -0.79 2.62 -6.83
C GLU A 32 -0.72 3.17 -8.27
N VAL A 33 -0.26 4.41 -8.42
CA VAL A 33 -0.03 5.04 -9.72
C VAL A 33 1.34 5.73 -9.78
N ASN A 34 1.90 5.79 -10.97
CA ASN A 34 3.12 6.55 -11.22
C ASN A 34 2.75 8.03 -11.49
N PRO A 35 3.26 9.00 -10.69
CA PRO A 35 2.93 10.42 -10.85
C PRO A 35 3.35 11.00 -12.20
N GLY A 36 4.34 10.41 -12.89
CA GLY A 36 4.77 10.83 -14.22
C GLY A 36 3.85 10.40 -15.37
N GLN A 37 2.84 9.57 -15.10
CA GLN A 37 1.92 9.05 -16.13
C GLN A 37 0.61 9.84 -16.17
N SER A 38 0.58 10.99 -16.87
CA SER A 38 -0.59 11.89 -16.91
C SER A 38 -1.88 11.18 -17.33
N LYS A 39 -1.84 10.33 -18.34
CA LYS A 39 -3.02 9.56 -18.80
C LYS A 39 -3.57 8.62 -17.73
N VAL A 40 -2.71 8.04 -16.89
CA VAL A 40 -3.13 7.18 -15.77
C VAL A 40 -3.75 8.02 -14.66
N LEU A 41 -3.20 9.22 -14.40
CA LEU A 41 -3.79 10.15 -13.44
C LEU A 41 -5.15 10.67 -13.91
N ASP A 42 -5.31 10.97 -15.20
CA ASP A 42 -6.61 11.34 -15.78
C ASP A 42 -7.62 10.20 -15.59
N ALA A 43 -7.24 8.97 -15.96
CA ALA A 43 -8.08 7.80 -15.78
C ALA A 43 -8.41 7.51 -14.28
N ALA A 44 -7.50 7.80 -13.36
CA ALA A 44 -7.77 7.67 -11.93
C ALA A 44 -8.83 8.66 -11.45
N VAL A 45 -8.75 9.92 -11.90
CA VAL A 45 -9.74 10.95 -11.60
C VAL A 45 -11.12 10.60 -12.15
N ASP A 46 -11.17 10.04 -13.37
CA ASP A 46 -12.44 9.76 -14.05
C ASP A 46 -13.13 8.48 -13.56
N ARG A 47 -12.38 7.53 -12.98
CA ARG A 47 -12.86 6.17 -12.75
C ARG A 47 -12.92 5.72 -11.30
N LEU A 48 -12.13 6.33 -10.42
CA LEU A 48 -12.11 5.91 -9.02
C LEU A 48 -13.19 6.60 -8.21
N ASP A 49 -13.80 5.85 -7.30
CA ASP A 49 -14.78 6.39 -6.37
C ASP A 49 -14.13 7.46 -5.46
N PRO A 50 -14.84 8.57 -5.15
CA PRO A 50 -14.37 9.53 -4.14
C PRO A 50 -13.98 8.83 -2.83
N GLY A 51 -12.91 9.30 -2.19
CA GLY A 51 -12.36 8.68 -0.99
C GLY A 51 -11.41 7.51 -1.24
N THR A 52 -11.22 7.07 -2.49
CA THR A 52 -10.22 6.04 -2.80
C THR A 52 -8.81 6.57 -2.52
N GLU A 53 -8.01 5.82 -1.76
CA GLU A 53 -6.59 6.12 -1.54
C GLU A 53 -5.78 5.76 -2.77
N VAL A 54 -5.07 6.77 -3.31
CA VAL A 54 -4.22 6.62 -4.49
C VAL A 54 -2.77 6.88 -4.08
N PHE A 55 -1.98 5.81 -4.06
CA PHE A 55 -0.57 5.86 -3.72
C PHE A 55 0.25 6.35 -4.90
N LEU A 56 1.02 7.41 -4.69
CA LEU A 56 1.90 7.98 -5.70
C LEU A 56 3.31 7.44 -5.52
N THR A 57 3.75 6.59 -6.45
CA THR A 57 5.04 5.91 -6.35
C THR A 57 6.20 6.87 -6.44
N TRP A 58 7.24 6.63 -5.64
CA TRP A 58 8.54 7.25 -5.86
C TRP A 58 9.30 6.48 -6.94
N ILE A 59 9.59 7.14 -8.05
CA ILE A 59 10.36 6.52 -9.14
C ILE A 59 11.86 6.82 -8.93
N PRO A 60 12.73 5.81 -8.93
CA PRO A 60 14.17 6.03 -8.81
C PRO A 60 14.68 7.04 -9.84
N GLY A 61 15.43 8.05 -9.36
CA GLY A 61 15.97 9.13 -10.20
C GLY A 61 14.98 10.26 -10.52
N SER A 62 13.72 10.18 -10.08
CA SER A 62 12.78 11.30 -10.21
C SER A 62 12.93 12.32 -9.08
N ASN A 63 12.51 13.54 -9.33
CA ASN A 63 12.42 14.57 -8.30
C ASN A 63 11.18 14.29 -7.43
N PRO A 64 11.28 14.25 -6.07
CA PRO A 64 10.12 14.08 -5.19
C PRO A 64 9.02 15.12 -5.44
N MET A 65 9.40 16.33 -5.84
CA MET A 65 8.47 17.42 -6.14
C MET A 65 7.51 17.10 -7.31
N ASP A 66 7.86 16.14 -8.17
CA ASP A 66 7.01 15.72 -9.28
C ASP A 66 5.69 15.06 -8.81
N ALA A 67 5.62 14.61 -7.55
CA ALA A 67 4.40 14.06 -6.98
C ALA A 67 3.40 15.13 -6.49
N VAL A 68 3.82 16.39 -6.30
CA VAL A 68 2.96 17.45 -5.69
C VAL A 68 1.76 17.79 -6.58
N LYS A 69 1.98 18.10 -7.86
CA LYS A 69 0.89 18.41 -8.80
C LYS A 69 -0.08 17.24 -9.00
N PRO A 70 0.39 15.99 -9.23
CA PRO A 70 -0.47 14.81 -9.23
C PRO A 70 -1.29 14.64 -7.95
N ALA A 71 -0.69 14.82 -6.79
CA ALA A 71 -1.40 14.76 -5.51
C ALA A 71 -2.50 15.81 -5.41
N ALA A 72 -2.22 17.06 -5.81
CA ALA A 72 -3.21 18.13 -5.84
C ALA A 72 -4.38 17.81 -6.79
N LYS A 73 -4.07 17.25 -7.98
CA LYS A 73 -5.09 16.83 -8.95
C LYS A 73 -6.00 15.74 -8.39
N LEU A 74 -5.45 14.70 -7.77
CA LEU A 74 -6.22 13.64 -7.14
C LEU A 74 -7.08 14.18 -6.00
N ARG A 75 -6.52 15.04 -5.15
CA ARG A 75 -7.27 15.69 -4.05
C ARG A 75 -8.44 16.53 -4.57
N GLY A 76 -8.23 17.32 -5.64
CA GLY A 76 -9.28 18.11 -6.28
C GLY A 76 -10.42 17.29 -6.86
N ALA A 77 -10.19 16.04 -7.19
CA ALA A 77 -11.18 15.08 -7.66
C ALA A 77 -11.86 14.28 -6.51
N GLY A 78 -11.59 14.63 -5.24
CA GLY A 78 -12.17 13.93 -4.09
C GLY A 78 -11.47 12.63 -3.72
N LEU A 79 -10.34 12.30 -4.37
CA LEU A 79 -9.51 11.15 -4.04
C LEU A 79 -8.53 11.48 -2.91
N ILE A 80 -7.96 10.46 -2.30
CA ILE A 80 -7.01 10.60 -1.20
C ILE A 80 -5.59 10.30 -1.70
N PRO A 81 -4.76 11.30 -2.02
CA PRO A 81 -3.38 11.06 -2.43
C PRO A 81 -2.52 10.60 -1.25
N VAL A 82 -1.74 9.54 -1.46
CA VAL A 82 -0.78 8.98 -0.50
C VAL A 82 0.61 8.96 -1.16
N PRO A 83 1.37 10.05 -1.13
CA PRO A 83 2.70 10.08 -1.73
C PRO A 83 3.68 9.15 -1.00
N HIS A 84 4.54 8.47 -1.76
CA HIS A 84 5.68 7.75 -1.21
C HIS A 84 6.79 8.72 -0.83
N VAL A 85 7.42 8.45 0.31
CA VAL A 85 8.62 9.15 0.78
C VAL A 85 9.74 8.13 0.90
N GLY A 86 10.63 8.12 -0.08
CA GLY A 86 11.78 7.20 -0.14
C GLY A 86 12.97 7.78 0.60
N ALA A 87 13.23 7.32 1.83
CA ALA A 87 14.27 7.87 2.72
C ALA A 87 15.64 7.96 2.04
N ARG A 88 16.10 6.86 1.46
CA ARG A 88 17.44 6.77 0.83
C ARG A 88 17.58 7.56 -0.48
N HIS A 89 16.49 8.15 -0.98
CA HIS A 89 16.48 9.01 -2.17
C HIS A 89 16.48 10.50 -1.82
N LEU A 90 16.21 10.87 -0.57
CA LEU A 90 16.26 12.25 -0.10
C LEU A 90 17.72 12.72 0.02
N GLU A 91 18.04 13.82 -0.62
CA GLU A 91 19.41 14.34 -0.71
C GLU A 91 19.78 15.23 0.49
N SER A 92 18.77 15.84 1.14
CA SER A 92 19.00 16.74 2.27
C SER A 92 17.74 16.89 3.15
N ALA A 93 17.94 17.44 4.35
CA ALA A 93 16.84 17.84 5.23
C ALA A 93 16.00 18.96 4.60
N ILE A 94 16.62 19.90 3.92
CA ILE A 94 15.93 21.00 3.22
C ILE A 94 14.99 20.44 2.14
N GLN A 95 15.44 19.45 1.37
CA GLN A 95 14.59 18.82 0.35
C GLN A 95 13.38 18.14 1.00
N LEU A 96 13.55 17.42 2.12
CA LEU A 96 12.45 16.81 2.86
C LEU A 96 11.45 17.86 3.37
N GLU A 97 11.93 18.95 3.97
CA GLU A 97 11.10 20.05 4.47
C GLU A 97 10.30 20.71 3.35
N GLN A 98 10.93 21.02 2.24
CA GLN A 98 10.29 21.61 1.06
C GLN A 98 9.25 20.66 0.47
N PHE A 99 9.56 19.36 0.37
CA PHE A 99 8.65 18.37 -0.15
C PHE A 99 7.40 18.22 0.75
N ALA A 100 7.60 18.09 2.06
CA ALA A 100 6.52 18.00 3.01
C ALA A 100 5.63 19.26 3.01
N ALA A 101 6.22 20.46 3.00
CA ALA A 101 5.50 21.73 2.98
C ALA A 101 4.65 21.87 1.69
N ARG A 102 5.18 21.46 0.56
CA ARG A 102 4.44 21.52 -0.72
C ARG A 102 3.32 20.48 -0.79
N LEU A 103 3.55 19.26 -0.29
CA LEU A 103 2.52 18.23 -0.21
C LEU A 103 1.32 18.68 0.63
N THR A 104 1.57 19.33 1.77
CA THR A 104 0.50 19.84 2.64
C THR A 104 -0.12 21.12 2.11
N GLY A 105 0.69 22.10 1.74
CA GLY A 105 0.21 23.44 1.34
C GLY A 105 -0.43 23.51 -0.04
N GLU A 106 0.13 22.79 -1.03
CA GLU A 106 -0.37 22.84 -2.40
C GLU A 106 -1.35 21.68 -2.71
N ALA A 107 -1.15 20.50 -2.11
CA ALA A 107 -1.92 19.31 -2.44
C ALA A 107 -2.85 18.81 -1.33
N GLY A 108 -2.87 19.44 -0.15
CA GLY A 108 -3.73 19.06 0.96
C GLY A 108 -3.51 17.61 1.40
N VAL A 109 -2.27 17.09 1.28
CA VAL A 109 -1.92 15.73 1.68
C VAL A 109 -1.97 15.62 3.19
N ASP A 110 -2.69 14.63 3.71
CA ASP A 110 -2.85 14.34 5.14
C ASP A 110 -2.26 12.99 5.57
N ARG A 111 -1.75 12.21 4.62
CA ARG A 111 -1.13 10.90 4.84
C ARG A 111 -0.06 10.57 3.81
N ILE A 112 0.92 9.75 4.21
CA ILE A 112 2.06 9.37 3.37
C ILE A 112 2.42 7.89 3.58
N LEU A 113 3.13 7.30 2.60
CA LEU A 113 3.84 6.03 2.77
C LEU A 113 5.34 6.31 2.89
N VAL A 114 5.94 5.98 4.04
CA VAL A 114 7.39 6.16 4.25
C VAL A 114 8.10 4.82 4.07
N ILE A 115 8.97 4.76 3.07
CA ILE A 115 9.77 3.56 2.71
C ILE A 115 11.27 3.84 2.80
N GLY A 116 12.07 2.79 2.95
CA GLY A 116 13.53 2.90 2.91
C GLY A 116 14.04 3.38 1.55
N GLY A 117 13.49 2.84 0.47
CA GLY A 117 13.99 3.04 -0.89
C GLY A 117 14.97 1.93 -1.31
N ASP A 118 15.25 1.85 -2.61
CA ASP A 118 16.02 0.76 -3.25
C ASP A 118 17.51 1.07 -3.48
N ARG A 119 17.96 2.31 -3.15
CA ARG A 119 19.38 2.70 -3.29
C ARG A 119 20.27 1.89 -2.34
N ALA A 120 21.40 1.41 -2.84
CA ALA A 120 22.40 0.71 -2.03
C ALA A 120 23.02 1.64 -0.97
N SER A 121 23.26 2.92 -1.33
CA SER A 121 23.71 3.95 -0.40
C SER A 121 22.71 5.11 -0.38
N PRO A 122 22.44 5.72 0.78
CA PRO A 122 21.61 6.91 0.87
C PRO A 122 22.19 8.07 0.04
N ALA A 123 21.29 8.87 -0.56
CA ALA A 123 21.67 10.08 -1.28
C ALA A 123 22.01 11.25 -0.34
N GLY A 124 21.53 11.18 0.89
CA GLY A 124 21.70 12.20 1.92
C GLY A 124 21.66 11.60 3.33
N PRO A 125 21.13 12.32 4.32
CA PRO A 125 21.26 11.93 5.73
C PRO A 125 20.34 10.78 6.18
N TYR A 126 19.43 10.30 5.33
CA TYR A 126 18.40 9.34 5.73
C TYR A 126 18.68 7.95 5.16
N ASP A 127 19.02 7.01 6.00
CA ASP A 127 19.31 5.61 5.64
C ASP A 127 18.09 4.68 5.74
N SER A 128 17.05 5.11 6.46
CA SER A 128 15.87 4.31 6.76
C SER A 128 14.59 5.15 6.85
N SER A 129 13.44 4.51 6.66
CA SER A 129 12.14 5.16 6.87
C SER A 129 11.97 5.69 8.29
N LEU A 130 12.52 5.00 9.30
CA LEU A 130 12.49 5.47 10.69
C LEU A 130 13.23 6.80 10.86
N ALA A 131 14.40 6.95 10.22
CA ALA A 131 15.16 8.21 10.28
C ALA A 131 14.35 9.39 9.74
N VAL A 132 13.58 9.19 8.66
CA VAL A 132 12.65 10.23 8.15
C VAL A 132 11.51 10.50 9.12
N MET A 133 10.88 9.48 9.69
CA MET A 133 9.80 9.65 10.68
C MET A 133 10.28 10.46 11.89
N GLN A 134 11.48 10.17 12.39
CA GLN A 134 12.08 10.82 13.57
C GLN A 134 12.42 12.30 13.37
N THR A 135 12.45 12.81 12.14
CA THR A 135 12.63 14.25 11.89
C THR A 135 11.49 15.10 12.45
N GLY A 136 10.30 14.53 12.57
CA GLY A 136 9.08 15.24 12.97
C GLY A 136 8.57 16.26 11.94
N VAL A 137 9.16 16.32 10.75
CA VAL A 137 8.79 17.31 9.70
C VAL A 137 7.33 17.17 9.31
N PHE A 138 6.87 15.94 9.06
CA PHE A 138 5.50 15.68 8.66
C PHE A 138 4.49 16.00 9.76
N GLN A 139 4.77 15.64 11.02
CA GLN A 139 3.91 15.93 12.16
C GLN A 139 3.73 17.43 12.37
N LYS A 140 4.82 18.21 12.26
CA LYS A 140 4.79 19.68 12.36
C LYS A 140 3.87 20.32 11.31
N LEU A 141 3.67 19.64 10.18
CA LEU A 141 2.80 20.08 9.09
C LEU A 141 1.40 19.42 9.12
N GLY A 142 1.06 18.71 10.19
CA GLY A 142 -0.25 18.09 10.38
C GLY A 142 -0.44 16.72 9.74
N ILE A 143 0.61 16.12 9.16
CA ILE A 143 0.55 14.74 8.66
C ILE A 143 0.84 13.79 9.83
N THR A 144 -0.20 13.19 10.37
CA THR A 144 -0.12 12.20 11.48
C THR A 144 -0.42 10.77 11.04
N ARG A 145 -0.94 10.59 9.83
CA ARG A 145 -1.23 9.27 9.24
C ARG A 145 -0.08 8.83 8.37
N MET A 146 0.59 7.75 8.79
CA MET A 146 1.74 7.21 8.05
C MET A 146 1.55 5.73 7.77
N ALA A 147 1.84 5.32 6.55
CA ALA A 147 1.99 3.91 6.21
C ALA A 147 3.48 3.55 6.15
N VAL A 148 3.80 2.30 6.45
CA VAL A 148 5.13 1.71 6.29
C VAL A 148 5.03 0.39 5.52
N ALA A 149 6.15 -0.04 4.91
CA ALA A 149 6.17 -1.29 4.15
C ALA A 149 6.15 -2.52 5.07
N GLY A 150 5.39 -3.54 4.67
CA GLY A 150 5.43 -4.90 5.20
C GLY A 150 5.95 -5.90 4.15
N PHE A 151 6.59 -6.98 4.59
CA PHE A 151 7.24 -7.94 3.71
C PHE A 151 6.82 -9.38 4.06
N PRO A 152 5.66 -9.86 3.58
CA PRO A 152 5.18 -11.20 3.90
C PRO A 152 6.13 -12.33 3.47
N GLU A 153 6.81 -12.16 2.34
CA GLU A 153 7.81 -13.13 1.82
C GLU A 153 9.25 -12.77 2.22
N GLY A 154 9.42 -11.80 3.13
CA GLY A 154 10.73 -11.27 3.48
C GLY A 154 11.29 -10.30 2.43
N ASN A 155 12.58 -9.99 2.55
CA ASN A 155 13.31 -9.16 1.60
C ASN A 155 14.69 -9.80 1.32
N PRO A 156 15.11 -9.97 0.07
CA PRO A 156 16.35 -10.69 -0.25
C PRO A 156 17.63 -10.00 0.25
N LYS A 157 17.54 -8.71 0.58
CA LYS A 157 18.68 -7.90 1.03
C LYS A 157 18.65 -7.61 2.54
N ILE A 158 17.58 -7.98 3.24
CA ILE A 158 17.37 -7.63 4.66
C ILE A 158 16.88 -8.89 5.36
N SER A 159 17.57 -9.32 6.41
CA SER A 159 17.15 -10.49 7.18
C SER A 159 15.81 -10.25 7.87
N GLU A 160 15.09 -11.32 8.16
CA GLU A 160 13.79 -11.26 8.82
C GLU A 160 13.87 -10.58 10.19
N SER A 161 14.92 -10.87 10.97
CA SER A 161 15.15 -10.22 12.27
C SER A 161 15.28 -8.70 12.14
N ILE A 162 16.02 -8.21 11.15
CA ILE A 162 16.18 -6.77 10.90
C ILE A 162 14.85 -6.14 10.46
N LEU A 163 14.05 -6.85 9.65
CA LEU A 163 12.71 -6.36 9.26
C LEU A 163 11.78 -6.24 10.48
N ASP A 164 11.80 -7.22 11.37
CA ASP A 164 11.00 -7.25 12.59
C ASP A 164 11.44 -6.15 13.57
N GLU A 165 12.74 -6.01 13.81
CA GLU A 165 13.30 -4.95 14.64
C GLU A 165 12.95 -3.55 14.09
N ALA A 166 13.08 -3.38 12.78
CA ALA A 166 12.74 -2.11 12.13
C ALA A 166 11.24 -1.78 12.23
N LEU A 167 10.36 -2.78 12.15
CA LEU A 167 8.92 -2.58 12.32
C LEU A 167 8.60 -2.25 13.79
N ALA A 168 9.17 -2.98 14.74
CA ALA A 168 8.99 -2.72 16.17
C ALA A 168 9.47 -1.31 16.58
N ALA A 169 10.61 -0.87 16.05
CA ALA A 169 11.15 0.46 16.29
C ALA A 169 10.24 1.59 15.75
N LYS A 170 9.67 1.41 14.55
CA LYS A 170 8.70 2.35 13.96
C LYS A 170 7.41 2.41 14.78
N LEU A 171 6.92 1.27 15.25
CA LEU A 171 5.75 1.21 16.12
C LEU A 171 5.96 1.92 17.44
N LYS A 172 7.10 1.67 18.09
CA LYS A 172 7.47 2.34 19.31
C LYS A 172 7.49 3.86 19.09
N PHE A 173 8.20 4.31 18.06
CA PHE A 173 8.27 5.75 17.74
C PHE A 173 6.88 6.33 17.44
N ALA A 174 6.05 5.63 16.65
CA ALA A 174 4.71 6.10 16.31
C ALA A 174 3.81 6.29 17.54
N ARG A 175 3.89 5.38 18.52
CA ARG A 175 3.17 5.51 19.81
C ARG A 175 3.67 6.71 20.62
N GLU A 176 4.98 6.93 20.67
CA GLU A 176 5.58 8.05 21.40
C GLU A 176 5.29 9.41 20.75
N ALA A 177 5.11 9.43 19.43
CA ALA A 177 4.88 10.63 18.64
C ALA A 177 3.40 10.85 18.24
N ASP A 178 2.47 10.08 18.81
CA ASP A 178 1.02 10.10 18.52
C ASP A 178 0.70 10.02 17.02
N LEU A 179 1.36 9.08 16.33
CA LEU A 179 1.16 8.82 14.91
C LEU A 179 0.21 7.64 14.69
N GLN A 180 -0.70 7.79 13.75
CA GLN A 180 -1.54 6.71 13.24
C GLN A 180 -0.74 5.91 12.20
N LEU A 181 -0.17 4.79 12.64
CA LEU A 181 0.65 3.94 11.78
C LEU A 181 -0.20 2.81 11.17
N SER A 182 0.04 2.53 9.90
CA SER A 182 -0.51 1.39 9.18
C SER A 182 0.59 0.69 8.37
N ILE A 183 0.32 -0.53 7.90
CA ILE A 183 1.22 -1.26 7.03
C ILE A 183 0.59 -1.43 5.65
N VAL A 184 1.38 -1.23 4.60
CA VAL A 184 1.08 -1.70 3.24
C VAL A 184 2.08 -2.78 2.89
N THR A 185 1.60 -4.00 2.60
CA THR A 185 2.53 -5.09 2.30
C THR A 185 3.01 -5.04 0.86
N GLN A 186 4.21 -5.58 0.63
CA GLN A 186 4.63 -5.96 -0.71
C GLN A 186 3.61 -6.96 -1.27
N PHE A 187 3.42 -6.98 -2.60
CA PHE A 187 2.52 -7.92 -3.23
C PHE A 187 3.03 -9.36 -3.12
N CYS A 188 2.09 -10.29 -3.04
CA CYS A 188 2.35 -11.73 -3.07
C CYS A 188 1.45 -12.38 -4.11
N PHE A 189 1.87 -13.55 -4.60
CA PHE A 189 1.07 -14.35 -5.53
C PHE A 189 0.35 -15.53 -4.87
N LYS A 190 0.49 -15.67 -3.54
CA LYS A 190 -0.22 -16.65 -2.71
C LYS A 190 -0.73 -16.02 -1.43
N ALA A 191 -1.82 -16.52 -0.89
CA ALA A 191 -2.36 -16.08 0.39
C ALA A 191 -1.54 -16.60 1.58
N GLU A 192 -0.95 -17.81 1.47
CA GLU A 192 -0.23 -18.47 2.55
C GLU A 192 0.88 -17.60 3.19
N PRO A 193 1.82 -16.99 2.44
CA PRO A 193 2.84 -16.13 3.05
C PRO A 193 2.23 -14.91 3.77
N ILE A 194 1.15 -14.35 3.23
CA ILE A 194 0.44 -13.23 3.83
C ILE A 194 -0.15 -13.63 5.18
N LEU A 195 -0.85 -14.76 5.22
CA LEU A 195 -1.48 -15.29 6.42
C LEU A 195 -0.47 -15.65 7.49
N ALA A 196 0.61 -16.34 7.12
CA ALA A 196 1.69 -16.70 8.03
C ALA A 196 2.37 -15.46 8.62
N TRP A 197 2.65 -14.46 7.79
CA TRP A 197 3.23 -13.19 8.24
C TRP A 197 2.29 -12.42 9.17
N LEU A 198 1.00 -12.31 8.84
CA LEU A 198 0.01 -11.67 9.69
C LEU A 198 -0.05 -12.35 11.07
N GLN A 199 -0.13 -13.69 11.11
CA GLN A 199 -0.13 -14.44 12.37
C GLN A 199 1.14 -14.15 13.18
N ARG A 200 2.29 -14.08 12.54
CA ARG A 200 3.57 -13.81 13.18
C ARG A 200 3.60 -12.42 13.83
N ILE A 201 3.23 -11.37 13.09
CA ILE A 201 3.24 -10.01 13.64
C ILE A 201 2.20 -9.82 14.76
N ARG A 202 1.02 -10.47 14.65
CA ARG A 202 0.02 -10.44 15.72
C ARG A 202 0.51 -11.12 17.00
N LYS A 203 1.23 -12.27 16.90
CA LYS A 203 1.88 -12.91 18.05
C LYS A 203 2.93 -12.02 18.71
N GLN A 204 3.52 -11.11 17.96
CA GLN A 204 4.47 -10.10 18.48
C GLN A 204 3.76 -8.85 19.08
N GLY A 205 2.43 -8.84 19.14
CA GLY A 205 1.64 -7.71 19.66
C GLY A 205 1.54 -6.53 18.71
N ILE A 206 1.70 -6.76 17.42
CA ILE A 206 1.59 -5.73 16.39
C ILE A 206 0.17 -5.74 15.83
N ASP A 207 -0.71 -4.87 16.34
CA ASP A 207 -2.15 -4.84 16.01
C ASP A 207 -2.57 -3.67 15.11
N ILE A 208 -1.62 -3.01 14.44
CA ILE A 208 -1.92 -1.90 13.55
C ILE A 208 -2.60 -2.37 12.25
N PRO A 209 -3.38 -1.49 11.58
CA PRO A 209 -4.06 -1.80 10.33
C PRO A 209 -3.09 -2.23 9.22
N VAL A 210 -3.46 -3.27 8.46
CA VAL A 210 -2.66 -3.79 7.35
C VAL A 210 -3.48 -3.73 6.06
N ARG A 211 -2.95 -3.08 5.03
CA ARG A 211 -3.42 -3.22 3.64
C ARG A 211 -2.59 -4.30 2.95
N VAL A 212 -3.26 -5.33 2.47
CA VAL A 212 -2.61 -6.45 1.79
C VAL A 212 -2.33 -6.08 0.33
N GLY A 213 -1.06 -6.08 -0.04
CA GLY A 213 -0.59 -5.81 -1.39
C GLY A 213 -0.86 -6.96 -2.35
N LEU A 214 -1.48 -6.68 -3.48
CA LEU A 214 -1.79 -7.63 -4.53
C LEU A 214 -1.40 -7.06 -5.91
N ALA A 215 -0.94 -7.93 -6.79
CA ALA A 215 -0.73 -7.55 -8.19
C ALA A 215 -2.08 -7.46 -8.92
N GLY A 216 -2.36 -6.34 -9.57
CA GLY A 216 -3.47 -6.25 -10.52
C GLY A 216 -3.25 -7.19 -11.71
N PRO A 217 -4.30 -7.47 -12.52
CA PRO A 217 -4.20 -8.32 -13.69
C PRO A 217 -3.13 -7.83 -14.67
N ALA A 218 -2.09 -8.61 -14.87
CA ALA A 218 -0.97 -8.29 -15.77
C ALA A 218 -0.44 -9.54 -16.45
N GLY A 219 0.24 -9.36 -17.59
CA GLY A 219 0.84 -10.50 -18.31
C GLY A 219 1.99 -11.14 -17.49
N LEU A 220 2.19 -12.45 -17.69
CA LEU A 220 3.17 -13.25 -16.94
C LEU A 220 4.58 -12.65 -16.97
N ILE A 221 5.05 -12.16 -18.12
CA ILE A 221 6.37 -11.54 -18.25
C ILE A 221 6.47 -10.28 -17.37
N THR A 222 5.40 -9.50 -17.30
CA THR A 222 5.33 -8.31 -16.46
C THR A 222 5.37 -8.69 -14.99
N LEU A 223 4.56 -9.65 -14.55
CA LEU A 223 4.54 -10.15 -13.18
C LEU A 223 5.90 -10.69 -12.76
N ALA A 224 6.53 -11.54 -13.60
CA ALA A 224 7.87 -12.08 -13.34
C ALA A 224 8.93 -10.98 -13.21
N ARG A 225 8.93 -9.99 -14.10
CA ARG A 225 9.87 -8.86 -14.06
C ARG A 225 9.74 -8.06 -12.76
N TYR A 226 8.53 -7.79 -12.31
CA TYR A 226 8.32 -7.07 -11.05
C TYR A 226 8.64 -7.94 -9.84
N ALA A 227 8.35 -9.24 -9.85
CA ALA A 227 8.75 -10.17 -8.80
C ALA A 227 10.28 -10.18 -8.60
N VAL A 228 11.05 -10.25 -9.68
CA VAL A 228 12.52 -10.14 -9.64
C VAL A 228 12.95 -8.79 -9.08
N ARG A 229 12.39 -7.69 -9.57
CA ARG A 229 12.75 -6.32 -9.15
C ARG A 229 12.46 -6.08 -7.67
N CYS A 230 11.34 -6.59 -7.18
CA CYS A 230 10.91 -6.43 -5.78
C CYS A 230 11.49 -7.51 -4.86
N GLY A 231 12.26 -8.49 -5.41
CA GLY A 231 12.90 -9.53 -4.64
C GLY A 231 11.94 -10.54 -4.03
N ILE A 232 10.82 -10.81 -4.68
CA ILE A 232 9.82 -11.77 -4.22
C ILE A 232 10.16 -13.14 -4.83
N GLY A 233 11.14 -13.82 -4.23
CA GLY A 233 11.71 -15.06 -4.78
C GLY A 233 10.74 -16.23 -4.77
N ASN A 234 10.01 -16.44 -3.68
CA ASN A 234 9.04 -17.54 -3.57
C ASN A 234 7.89 -17.35 -4.56
N SER A 235 7.38 -16.12 -4.69
CA SER A 235 6.35 -15.79 -5.67
C SER A 235 6.83 -15.95 -7.12
N LEU A 236 8.09 -15.62 -7.42
CA LEU A 236 8.67 -15.87 -8.73
C LEU A 236 8.76 -17.37 -9.04
N GLN A 237 9.20 -18.17 -8.07
CA GLN A 237 9.26 -19.63 -8.21
C GLN A 237 7.90 -20.21 -8.55
N VAL A 238 6.84 -19.75 -7.89
CA VAL A 238 5.46 -20.17 -8.19
C VAL A 238 5.06 -19.89 -9.62
N LEU A 239 5.41 -18.72 -10.16
CA LEU A 239 5.09 -18.36 -11.55
C LEU A 239 5.85 -19.23 -12.57
N THR A 240 7.06 -19.66 -12.24
CA THR A 240 7.90 -20.48 -13.14
C THR A 240 7.61 -21.97 -13.06
N GLU A 241 7.33 -22.49 -11.86
CA GLU A 241 7.13 -23.93 -11.62
C GLU A 241 5.67 -24.39 -11.82
N HIS A 242 4.70 -23.47 -11.75
CA HIS A 242 3.27 -23.78 -11.87
C HIS A 242 2.60 -23.01 -13.02
N PRO A 243 2.77 -23.43 -14.29
CA PRO A 243 2.20 -22.73 -15.44
C PRO A 243 0.69 -22.54 -15.38
N SER A 244 -0.05 -23.52 -14.83
CA SER A 244 -1.50 -23.44 -14.68
C SER A 244 -1.92 -22.34 -13.70
N PHE A 245 -1.18 -22.17 -12.60
CA PHE A 245 -1.42 -21.10 -11.64
C PHE A 245 -1.02 -19.74 -12.21
N ALA A 246 0.10 -19.66 -12.91
CA ALA A 246 0.52 -18.47 -13.64
C ALA A 246 -0.53 -18.03 -14.67
N LYS A 247 -1.12 -18.97 -15.41
CA LYS A 247 -2.23 -18.72 -16.33
C LYS A 247 -3.46 -18.19 -15.59
N LEU A 248 -3.81 -18.79 -14.45
CA LEU A 248 -4.94 -18.35 -13.64
C LEU A 248 -4.77 -16.90 -13.17
N LEU A 249 -3.60 -16.53 -12.65
CA LEU A 249 -3.29 -15.15 -12.23
C LEU A 249 -3.37 -14.15 -13.39
N THR A 250 -2.95 -14.54 -14.59
CA THR A 250 -3.01 -13.65 -15.76
C THR A 250 -4.42 -13.48 -16.33
N GLU A 251 -5.26 -14.51 -16.21
CA GLU A 251 -6.65 -14.52 -16.71
C GLU A 251 -7.65 -13.98 -15.69
N LYS A 252 -7.55 -14.40 -14.42
CA LYS A 252 -8.50 -14.07 -13.36
C LYS A 252 -7.99 -13.01 -12.36
N GLY A 253 -6.75 -12.53 -12.55
CA GLY A 253 -6.15 -11.60 -11.60
C GLY A 253 -5.95 -12.23 -10.21
N PRO A 254 -5.94 -11.43 -9.13
CA PRO A 254 -5.70 -11.90 -7.77
C PRO A 254 -6.95 -12.50 -7.06
N GLU A 255 -8.05 -12.73 -7.78
CA GLU A 255 -9.30 -13.26 -7.20
C GLU A 255 -9.07 -14.55 -6.37
N PRO A 256 -8.29 -15.55 -6.82
CA PRO A 256 -8.06 -16.75 -6.01
C PRO A 256 -7.41 -16.46 -4.65
N ILE A 257 -6.47 -15.50 -4.63
CA ILE A 257 -5.79 -15.08 -3.40
C ILE A 257 -6.79 -14.39 -2.45
N ILE A 258 -7.61 -13.49 -2.98
CA ILE A 258 -8.62 -12.77 -2.20
C ILE A 258 -9.65 -13.75 -1.62
N ARG A 259 -10.06 -14.74 -2.39
CA ARG A 259 -10.99 -15.80 -1.94
C ARG A 259 -10.40 -16.62 -0.78
N GLU A 260 -9.14 -16.98 -0.87
CA GLU A 260 -8.43 -17.71 0.19
C GLU A 260 -8.25 -16.85 1.45
N LEU A 261 -7.90 -15.58 1.32
CA LEU A 261 -7.85 -14.62 2.42
C LEU A 261 -9.22 -14.48 3.10
N ALA A 262 -10.28 -14.30 2.31
CA ALA A 262 -11.65 -14.20 2.81
C ALA A 262 -12.10 -15.48 3.54
N ALA A 263 -11.73 -16.66 3.02
CA ALA A 263 -12.01 -17.94 3.67
C ALA A 263 -11.29 -18.08 5.03
N SER A 264 -10.04 -17.63 5.09
CA SER A 264 -9.23 -17.68 6.32
C SER A 264 -9.77 -16.74 7.42
N LEU A 265 -10.34 -15.60 7.04
CA LEU A 265 -11.00 -14.68 7.97
C LEU A 265 -12.31 -15.23 8.55
N ARG A 266 -12.87 -16.31 7.97
CA ARG A 266 -14.07 -17.01 8.47
C ARG A 266 -13.76 -18.13 9.47
N SER A 267 -12.51 -18.56 9.55
CA SER A 267 -12.09 -19.64 10.42
C SER A 267 -11.93 -19.20 11.87
N GLU A 268 -11.71 -20.15 12.79
CA GLU A 268 -11.40 -19.88 14.21
C GLU A 268 -10.16 -19.00 14.40
N ASN A 269 -9.33 -18.85 13.38
CA ASN A 269 -8.18 -17.95 13.35
C ASN A 269 -8.54 -16.48 13.03
N ALA A 270 -9.83 -16.13 12.89
CA ALA A 270 -10.27 -14.78 12.54
C ALA A 270 -9.71 -13.70 13.48
N VAL A 271 -9.57 -13.99 14.77
CA VAL A 271 -8.99 -13.07 15.77
C VAL A 271 -7.51 -12.79 15.46
N THR A 272 -6.75 -13.81 15.05
CA THR A 272 -5.33 -13.67 14.71
C THR A 272 -5.12 -12.96 13.37
N LEU A 273 -6.13 -12.99 12.50
CA LEU A 273 -6.11 -12.33 11.19
C LEU A 273 -6.86 -10.99 11.20
N SER A 274 -7.37 -10.56 12.36
CA SER A 274 -8.02 -9.27 12.52
C SER A 274 -7.03 -8.14 12.16
N GLY A 275 -7.59 -7.01 11.67
CA GLY A 275 -6.76 -5.85 11.31
C GLY A 275 -6.30 -5.80 9.85
N ILE A 276 -6.81 -6.67 8.95
CA ILE A 276 -6.76 -6.39 7.51
C ILE A 276 -7.71 -5.23 7.25
N ALA A 277 -7.13 -4.04 6.97
CA ALA A 277 -7.88 -2.82 6.71
C ALA A 277 -8.34 -2.69 5.26
N GLY A 278 -7.86 -3.54 4.36
CA GLY A 278 -8.23 -3.56 2.96
C GLY A 278 -7.14 -4.13 2.06
N LEU A 279 -7.38 -4.05 0.77
CA LEU A 279 -6.45 -4.47 -0.28
C LEU A 279 -5.74 -3.26 -0.89
N HIS A 280 -4.52 -3.47 -1.36
CA HIS A 280 -3.74 -2.48 -2.09
C HIS A 280 -3.29 -3.06 -3.43
N PHE A 281 -3.59 -2.38 -4.54
CA PHE A 281 -3.31 -2.88 -5.88
C PHE A 281 -2.10 -2.22 -6.52
N TYR A 282 -1.10 -3.04 -6.85
CA TYR A 282 0.04 -2.71 -7.70
C TYR A 282 -0.35 -2.92 -9.17
N VAL A 283 -0.47 -1.85 -9.94
CA VAL A 283 -1.04 -1.92 -11.29
C VAL A 283 -0.07 -2.34 -12.40
N PHE A 284 1.24 -2.25 -12.16
CA PHE A 284 2.30 -2.64 -13.11
C PHE A 284 2.09 -2.13 -14.55
N GLY A 285 1.59 -0.89 -14.68
CA GLY A 285 1.26 -0.28 -15.97
C GLY A 285 -0.11 -0.66 -16.54
N GLY A 286 -0.86 -1.53 -15.87
CA GLY A 286 -2.21 -1.97 -16.27
C GLY A 286 -3.33 -1.32 -15.46
N PHE A 287 -3.30 0.00 -15.22
CA PHE A 287 -4.29 0.70 -14.38
C PHE A 287 -5.72 0.41 -14.81
N SER A 288 -6.09 0.72 -16.06
CA SER A 288 -7.47 0.50 -16.55
C SER A 288 -7.91 -0.96 -16.43
N LYS A 289 -7.04 -1.90 -16.79
CA LYS A 289 -7.31 -3.33 -16.65
C LYS A 289 -7.54 -3.75 -15.20
N THR A 290 -6.82 -3.16 -14.26
CA THR A 290 -6.99 -3.42 -12.82
C THR A 290 -8.32 -2.88 -12.32
N VAL A 291 -8.69 -1.66 -12.71
CA VAL A 291 -9.97 -1.05 -12.33
C VAL A 291 -11.14 -1.80 -12.97
N ASP A 292 -11.07 -2.14 -14.27
CA ASP A 292 -12.09 -2.96 -14.95
C ASP A 292 -12.33 -4.28 -14.23
N TRP A 293 -11.25 -4.93 -13.79
CA TRP A 293 -11.33 -6.17 -13.05
C TRP A 293 -11.98 -5.99 -11.67
N ILE A 294 -11.57 -4.95 -10.90
CA ILE A 294 -12.16 -4.64 -9.59
C ILE A 294 -13.67 -4.38 -9.72
N ASP A 295 -14.06 -3.58 -10.70
CA ASP A 295 -15.47 -3.24 -10.96
C ASP A 295 -16.28 -4.50 -11.31
N GLY A 296 -15.72 -5.38 -12.14
CA GLY A 296 -16.33 -6.67 -12.49
C GLY A 296 -16.57 -7.56 -11.28
N GLU A 297 -15.57 -7.72 -10.41
CA GLU A 297 -15.67 -8.56 -9.21
C GLU A 297 -16.63 -7.96 -8.15
N ARG A 298 -16.67 -6.65 -8.01
CA ARG A 298 -17.61 -5.96 -7.09
C ARG A 298 -19.06 -6.17 -7.55
N ASN A 299 -19.32 -6.11 -8.85
CA ASN A 299 -20.65 -6.26 -9.42
C ASN A 299 -21.14 -7.72 -9.43
N SER A 300 -20.24 -8.69 -9.62
CA SER A 300 -20.60 -10.12 -9.60
C SER A 300 -21.06 -10.61 -8.22
N GLY A 301 -20.58 -9.97 -7.14
CA GLY A 301 -20.99 -10.30 -5.76
C GLY A 301 -22.34 -9.75 -5.32
N THR A 302 -23.02 -8.94 -6.14
CA THR A 302 -24.34 -8.38 -5.84
C THR A 302 -25.51 -9.28 -6.29
N HIS A 303 -25.22 -10.41 -6.95
CA HIS A 303 -26.24 -11.32 -7.49
C HIS A 303 -26.29 -12.69 -6.78
N THR A 304 -25.64 -12.84 -5.62
CA THR A 304 -25.72 -14.02 -4.75
C THR A 304 -26.18 -13.59 -3.37
#